data_ed4e5dc05a666ba1b39725d6c627abde
#
_entry.id   ed4e5dc05a666ba1b39725d6c627abde
#
_cell.length_a   1.000
_cell.length_b   1.000
_cell.length_c   1.000
_cell.angle_alpha   90.00
_cell.angle_beta   90.00
_cell.angle_gamma   90.00
#
_symmetry.space_group_name_H-M   'P 1'
#
loop_
_entity.id
_entity.type
_entity.pdbx_description
1 polymer ?
#
loop_
_entity_poly.entity_id
_entity_poly.type
_entity_poly.pdbx_seq_one_letter_code
_entity_poly.pdbx_strand_id
1 'polypeptide(L)'
;ASKSRGLGDVYKRQAHNLPSDQIDAIIVSLGLLRVGDAPRERIFCESRWRGLMALILNAVASIHKSRPKSIGASIKDIQLQLGVFFEESILKLAIEIMISEEQICANGSRFYLPSHNINISEKEKAILESVANILAPDGGTPPSLHQAAQQIGTEVSALEKALKIGIKLGDIILVGKNRYVPSNLVINLKISAEKLAFKSADGLFS
;
A
#
# COMPACT_ATOMS: atom_id res chain seq x y z
N ALA A 1 14.44 -35.40 -23.42
CA ALA A 1 15.53 -34.45 -23.42
C ALA A 1 15.12 -33.09 -22.88
N SER A 2 15.03 -33.00 -21.57
CA SER A 2 14.74 -31.72 -20.90
C SER A 2 15.56 -31.64 -19.60
N LYS A 3 16.85 -31.34 -19.73
CA LYS A 3 17.73 -31.10 -18.57
C LYS A 3 18.97 -30.33 -18.99
N SER A 4 18.90 -29.03 -19.16
CA SER A 4 20.13 -28.24 -19.13
C SER A 4 19.92 -26.70 -19.06
N ARG A 5 18.75 -26.19 -18.62
CA ARG A 5 18.58 -24.75 -18.51
C ARG A 5 19.17 -24.15 -17.21
N GLY A 6 19.44 -24.95 -16.17
CA GLY A 6 19.96 -24.43 -14.89
C GLY A 6 21.48 -24.41 -14.79
N LEU A 7 22.19 -25.29 -15.47
CA LEU A 7 23.66 -25.37 -15.42
C LEU A 7 24.35 -24.32 -16.29
N GLY A 8 23.73 -23.91 -17.40
CA GLY A 8 24.31 -22.95 -18.33
C GLY A 8 24.51 -21.53 -17.71
N ASP A 9 23.64 -21.11 -16.82
CA ASP A 9 23.74 -19.80 -16.19
C ASP A 9 24.78 -19.74 -15.07
N VAL A 10 24.96 -20.83 -14.34
CA VAL A 10 26.00 -20.95 -13.31
C VAL A 10 27.37 -21.01 -13.97
N TYR A 11 27.54 -21.79 -15.05
CA TYR A 11 28.79 -21.85 -15.81
C TYR A 11 29.10 -20.53 -16.54
N LYS A 12 28.11 -19.83 -17.06
CA LYS A 12 28.34 -18.49 -17.66
C LYS A 12 28.77 -17.46 -16.64
N ARG A 13 28.29 -17.52 -15.41
CA ARG A 13 28.77 -16.65 -14.31
C ARG A 13 30.19 -17.01 -13.87
N GLN A 14 30.57 -18.28 -13.89
CA GLN A 14 31.92 -18.74 -13.55
C GLN A 14 32.94 -18.53 -14.68
N ALA A 15 32.51 -18.47 -15.95
CA ALA A 15 33.40 -18.27 -17.09
C ALA A 15 33.91 -16.84 -17.24
N HIS A 16 33.30 -15.86 -16.59
CA HIS A 16 33.70 -14.47 -16.58
C HIS A 16 33.79 -13.98 -15.13
N ASN A 17 34.82 -14.45 -14.40
CA ASN A 17 35.15 -13.96 -13.06
C ASN A 17 35.68 -12.49 -13.17
N LEU A 18 34.79 -11.59 -13.62
CA LEU A 18 35.09 -10.17 -13.64
C LEU A 18 35.04 -9.65 -12.20
N PRO A 19 36.07 -8.95 -11.73
CA PRO A 19 36.04 -8.22 -10.49
C PRO A 19 34.83 -7.26 -10.44
N SER A 20 34.30 -7.01 -9.24
CA SER A 20 33.08 -6.23 -9.05
C SER A 20 33.18 -4.81 -9.63
N ASP A 21 34.37 -4.22 -9.52
CA ASP A 21 34.71 -2.89 -10.07
C ASP A 21 34.66 -2.85 -11.61
N GLN A 22 35.07 -3.92 -12.28
CA GLN A 22 34.95 -4.03 -13.74
C GLN A 22 33.50 -4.18 -14.18
N ILE A 23 32.68 -4.93 -13.41
CA ILE A 23 31.26 -5.05 -13.68
C ILE A 23 30.58 -3.69 -13.53
N ASP A 24 30.91 -2.93 -12.50
CA ASP A 24 30.37 -1.59 -12.26
C ASP A 24 30.74 -0.64 -13.41
N ALA A 25 31.99 -0.67 -13.88
CA ALA A 25 32.43 0.13 -15.02
C ALA A 25 31.68 -0.22 -16.31
N ILE A 26 31.40 -1.51 -16.55
CA ILE A 26 30.61 -1.96 -17.70
C ILE A 26 29.15 -1.49 -17.59
N ILE A 27 28.53 -1.61 -16.42
CA ILE A 27 27.15 -1.17 -16.17
C ILE A 27 27.01 0.32 -16.49
N VAL A 28 27.94 1.14 -15.98
CA VAL A 28 27.95 2.57 -16.25
C VAL A 28 28.19 2.87 -17.74
N SER A 29 29.16 2.23 -18.36
CA SER A 29 29.50 2.45 -19.77
C SER A 29 28.37 2.09 -20.74
N LEU A 30 27.52 1.13 -20.37
CA LEU A 30 26.36 0.71 -21.15
C LEU A 30 25.06 1.47 -20.81
N GLY A 31 25.11 2.46 -19.91
CA GLY A 31 23.92 3.17 -19.45
C GLY A 31 22.91 2.26 -18.77
N LEU A 32 23.41 1.27 -18.03
CA LEU A 32 22.59 0.35 -17.25
C LEU A 32 22.44 0.84 -15.82
N LEU A 33 21.34 0.49 -15.19
CA LEU A 33 20.99 0.85 -13.83
C LEU A 33 20.86 -0.40 -12.98
N ARG A 34 21.48 -0.43 -11.82
CA ARG A 34 21.19 -1.43 -10.77
C ARG A 34 19.99 -0.98 -9.98
N VAL A 35 19.03 -1.86 -9.80
CA VAL A 35 17.76 -1.58 -9.11
C VAL A 35 17.50 -2.64 -8.07
N GLY A 36 17.22 -2.21 -6.83
CA GLY A 36 17.00 -3.06 -5.67
C GLY A 36 18.28 -3.49 -4.98
N ASP A 37 18.14 -4.10 -3.80
CA ASP A 37 19.23 -4.61 -2.98
C ASP A 37 19.42 -6.11 -3.15
N ALA A 38 20.63 -6.61 -2.87
CA ALA A 38 20.88 -8.06 -2.87
C ALA A 38 19.98 -8.79 -1.86
N PRO A 39 19.41 -9.96 -2.17
CA PRO A 39 19.59 -10.76 -3.40
C PRO A 39 18.62 -10.40 -4.54
N ARG A 40 17.83 -9.33 -4.42
CA ARG A 40 16.79 -8.94 -5.39
C ARG A 40 17.28 -7.93 -6.44
N GLU A 41 18.56 -7.60 -6.42
CA GLU A 41 19.17 -6.70 -7.40
C GLU A 41 18.91 -7.16 -8.84
N ARG A 42 18.54 -6.21 -9.69
CA ARG A 42 18.31 -6.40 -11.13
C ARG A 42 19.02 -5.29 -11.90
N ILE A 43 19.43 -5.61 -13.12
CA ILE A 43 20.08 -4.65 -14.02
C ILE A 43 19.11 -4.32 -15.15
N PHE A 44 18.84 -3.04 -15.35
CA PHE A 44 17.95 -2.52 -16.37
C PHE A 44 18.66 -1.52 -17.28
N CYS A 45 18.21 -1.37 -18.51
CA CYS A 45 18.51 -0.21 -19.30
C CYS A 45 17.79 0.99 -18.68
N GLU A 46 18.51 2.06 -18.37
CA GLU A 46 17.99 3.23 -17.67
C GLU A 46 16.76 3.82 -18.36
N SER A 47 16.81 3.97 -19.68
CA SER A 47 15.67 4.51 -20.45
C SER A 47 14.43 3.63 -20.38
N ARG A 48 14.59 2.29 -20.37
CA ARG A 48 13.48 1.35 -20.23
C ARG A 48 12.92 1.35 -18.81
N TRP A 49 13.78 1.48 -17.80
CA TRP A 49 13.35 1.59 -16.41
C TRP A 49 12.51 2.85 -16.19
N ARG A 50 13.02 4.01 -16.63
CA ARG A 50 12.27 5.27 -16.57
C ARG A 50 10.96 5.20 -17.35
N GLY A 51 10.95 4.54 -18.50
CA GLY A 51 9.74 4.28 -19.28
C GLY A 51 8.72 3.46 -18.53
N LEU A 52 9.13 2.40 -17.82
CA LEU A 52 8.25 1.59 -16.97
C LEU A 52 7.64 2.42 -15.84
N MET A 53 8.43 3.23 -15.14
CA MET A 53 7.93 4.10 -14.08
C MET A 53 6.87 5.10 -14.61
N ALA A 54 7.13 5.71 -15.76
CA ALA A 54 6.16 6.61 -16.40
C ALA A 54 4.86 5.87 -16.80
N LEU A 55 4.95 4.65 -17.31
CA LEU A 55 3.79 3.82 -17.65
C LEU A 55 2.97 3.48 -16.38
N ILE A 56 3.62 3.15 -15.27
CA ILE A 56 2.94 2.88 -13.99
C ILE A 56 2.21 4.14 -13.49
N LEU A 57 2.84 5.32 -13.50
CA LEU A 57 2.19 6.59 -13.13
C LEU A 57 0.94 6.85 -13.97
N ASN A 58 1.07 6.70 -15.29
CA ASN A 58 -0.05 6.90 -16.21
C ASN A 58 -1.18 5.88 -15.98
N ALA A 59 -0.83 4.62 -15.69
CA ALA A 59 -1.81 3.58 -15.37
C ALA A 59 -2.57 3.92 -14.10
N VAL A 60 -1.88 4.31 -13.03
CA VAL A 60 -2.50 4.73 -11.77
C VAL A 60 -3.38 5.96 -11.97
N ALA A 61 -2.91 6.97 -12.71
CA ALA A 61 -3.68 8.17 -13.03
C ALA A 61 -4.96 7.84 -13.83
N SER A 62 -4.88 6.93 -14.80
CA SER A 62 -6.03 6.46 -15.58
C SER A 62 -7.06 5.74 -14.70
N ILE A 63 -6.58 4.90 -13.77
CA ILE A 63 -7.45 4.20 -12.81
C ILE A 63 -8.15 5.19 -11.89
N HIS A 64 -7.48 6.24 -11.42
CA HIS A 64 -8.11 7.30 -10.63
C HIS A 64 -9.21 8.04 -11.39
N LYS A 65 -8.99 8.35 -12.66
CA LYS A 65 -10.02 8.97 -13.51
C LYS A 65 -11.24 8.07 -13.71
N SER A 66 -11.02 6.77 -13.91
CA SER A 66 -12.10 5.81 -14.13
C SER A 66 -12.83 5.42 -12.84
N ARG A 67 -12.16 5.48 -11.69
CA ARG A 67 -12.69 5.09 -10.37
C ARG A 67 -12.34 6.14 -9.30
N PRO A 68 -12.91 7.37 -9.37
CA PRO A 68 -12.52 8.49 -8.50
C PRO A 68 -12.83 8.26 -7.00
N LYS A 69 -13.72 7.30 -6.68
CA LYS A 69 -14.05 6.90 -5.30
C LYS A 69 -13.20 5.72 -4.78
N SER A 70 -12.26 5.21 -5.59
CA SER A 70 -11.32 4.18 -5.15
C SER A 70 -10.12 4.80 -4.45
N ILE A 71 -9.63 4.15 -3.39
CA ILE A 71 -8.40 4.57 -2.69
C ILE A 71 -7.19 4.57 -3.64
N GLY A 72 -7.17 3.62 -4.56
CA GLY A 72 -6.04 3.41 -5.46
C GLY A 72 -6.15 2.10 -6.23
N ALA A 73 -5.09 1.79 -6.94
CA ALA A 73 -4.94 0.63 -7.79
C ALA A 73 -4.21 -0.51 -7.07
N SER A 74 -4.62 -1.75 -7.28
CA SER A 74 -3.80 -2.93 -6.93
C SER A 74 -2.76 -3.20 -8.02
N ILE A 75 -1.76 -4.01 -7.73
CA ILE A 75 -0.79 -4.47 -8.75
C ILE A 75 -1.51 -5.11 -9.95
N LYS A 76 -2.57 -5.88 -9.69
CA LYS A 76 -3.39 -6.49 -10.76
C LYS A 76 -4.11 -5.44 -11.62
N ASP A 77 -4.64 -4.39 -11.00
CA ASP A 77 -5.27 -3.29 -11.73
C ASP A 77 -4.24 -2.58 -12.61
N ILE A 78 -3.04 -2.31 -12.08
CA ILE A 78 -1.93 -1.68 -12.80
C ILE A 78 -1.51 -2.58 -13.97
N GLN A 79 -1.28 -3.87 -13.72
CA GLN A 79 -0.91 -4.84 -14.76
C GLN A 79 -1.93 -4.89 -15.90
N LEU A 80 -3.22 -4.89 -15.55
CA LEU A 80 -4.30 -4.88 -16.55
C LEU A 80 -4.30 -3.57 -17.36
N GLN A 81 -4.08 -2.44 -16.70
CA GLN A 81 -4.08 -1.13 -17.34
C GLN A 81 -2.87 -0.93 -18.26
N LEU A 82 -1.73 -1.55 -17.95
CA LEU A 82 -0.52 -1.51 -18.77
C LEU A 82 -0.72 -2.20 -20.13
N GLY A 83 -1.64 -3.18 -20.20
CA GLY A 83 -1.90 -3.93 -21.44
C GLY A 83 -0.74 -4.81 -21.94
N VAL A 84 0.40 -4.78 -21.25
CA VAL A 84 1.61 -5.57 -21.54
C VAL A 84 1.98 -6.32 -20.27
N PHE A 85 2.39 -7.57 -20.42
CA PHE A 85 2.77 -8.39 -19.27
C PHE A 85 4.16 -7.98 -18.75
N PHE A 86 4.19 -7.64 -17.47
CA PHE A 86 5.42 -7.50 -16.69
C PHE A 86 5.43 -8.53 -15.56
N GLU A 87 6.59 -9.05 -15.23
CA GLU A 87 6.74 -9.91 -14.06
C GLU A 87 6.34 -9.13 -12.78
N GLU A 88 5.52 -9.73 -11.93
CA GLU A 88 5.00 -9.06 -10.72
C GLU A 88 6.11 -8.57 -9.79
N SER A 89 7.22 -9.29 -9.74
CA SER A 89 8.42 -8.92 -8.98
C SER A 89 9.01 -7.59 -9.45
N ILE A 90 9.02 -7.34 -10.77
CA ILE A 90 9.53 -6.10 -11.38
C ILE A 90 8.57 -4.94 -11.07
N LEU A 91 7.26 -5.17 -11.18
CA LEU A 91 6.27 -4.14 -10.82
C LEU A 91 6.33 -3.78 -9.34
N LYS A 92 6.48 -4.76 -8.45
CA LYS A 92 6.65 -4.51 -7.02
C LYS A 92 7.88 -3.67 -6.74
N LEU A 93 9.02 -4.04 -7.32
CA LEU A 93 10.27 -3.31 -7.17
C LEU A 93 10.16 -1.86 -7.66
N ALA A 94 9.54 -1.66 -8.85
CA ALA A 94 9.32 -0.32 -9.38
C ALA A 94 8.43 0.51 -8.45
N ILE A 95 7.33 -0.06 -7.96
CA ILE A 95 6.41 0.62 -7.05
C ILE A 95 7.07 0.93 -5.71
N GLU A 96 7.87 0.03 -5.14
CA GLU A 96 8.63 0.24 -3.89
C GLU A 96 9.58 1.45 -4.04
N ILE A 97 10.30 1.55 -5.15
CA ILE A 97 11.18 2.69 -5.43
C ILE A 97 10.35 3.97 -5.61
N MET A 98 9.25 3.92 -6.36
CA MET A 98 8.38 5.08 -6.55
C MET A 98 7.73 5.57 -5.24
N ILE A 99 7.52 4.67 -4.27
CA ILE A 99 7.08 5.04 -2.92
C ILE A 99 8.19 5.74 -2.17
N SER A 100 9.44 5.24 -2.23
CA SER A 100 10.59 5.88 -1.57
C SER A 100 10.92 7.24 -2.16
N GLU A 101 10.61 7.46 -3.43
CA GLU A 101 10.75 8.75 -4.13
C GLU A 101 9.48 9.66 -4.01
N GLU A 102 8.51 9.27 -3.19
CA GLU A 102 7.25 10.00 -2.96
C GLU A 102 6.40 10.24 -4.23
N GLN A 103 6.65 9.48 -5.30
CA GLN A 103 5.89 9.56 -6.55
C GLN A 103 4.54 8.82 -6.45
N ILE A 104 4.48 7.79 -5.62
CA ILE A 104 3.29 6.98 -5.32
C ILE A 104 3.16 6.82 -3.82
N CYS A 105 1.94 6.86 -3.31
CA CYS A 105 1.61 6.52 -1.93
C CYS A 105 1.00 5.12 -1.87
N ALA A 106 1.14 4.44 -0.72
CA ALA A 106 0.54 3.13 -0.47
C ALA A 106 -0.41 3.18 0.73
N ASN A 107 -1.53 2.48 0.61
CA ASN A 107 -2.42 2.17 1.72
C ASN A 107 -2.76 0.67 1.67
N GLY A 108 -2.06 -0.14 2.48
CA GLY A 108 -2.07 -1.59 2.40
C GLY A 108 -1.60 -2.08 1.02
N SER A 109 -2.46 -2.80 0.30
CA SER A 109 -2.16 -3.32 -1.05
C SER A 109 -2.65 -2.40 -2.18
N ARG A 110 -2.98 -1.14 -1.87
CA ARG A 110 -3.46 -0.14 -2.82
C ARG A 110 -2.46 0.97 -2.99
N PHE A 111 -2.22 1.38 -4.25
CA PHE A 111 -1.27 2.39 -4.66
C PHE A 111 -2.00 3.56 -5.29
N TYR A 112 -1.61 4.79 -4.94
CA TYR A 112 -2.26 6.00 -5.42
C TYR A 112 -1.28 7.15 -5.58
N LEU A 113 -1.63 8.10 -6.44
CA LEU A 113 -0.83 9.31 -6.61
C LEU A 113 -1.02 10.25 -5.41
N PRO A 114 0.00 10.98 -4.96
CA PRO A 114 -0.12 11.96 -3.88
C PRO A 114 -1.22 13.01 -4.11
N SER A 115 -1.47 13.35 -5.38
CA SER A 115 -2.52 14.29 -5.78
C SER A 115 -3.93 13.68 -5.80
N HIS A 116 -4.07 12.36 -5.55
CA HIS A 116 -5.37 11.71 -5.59
C HIS A 116 -6.14 11.92 -4.30
N ASN A 117 -7.10 12.82 -4.32
CA ASN A 117 -8.08 12.96 -3.26
C ASN A 117 -9.32 12.11 -3.60
N ILE A 118 -9.69 11.21 -2.68
CA ILE A 118 -10.95 10.48 -2.82
C ILE A 118 -12.07 11.52 -2.79
N ASN A 119 -12.87 11.55 -3.86
CA ASN A 119 -13.97 12.49 -3.95
C ASN A 119 -15.10 12.05 -2.98
N ILE A 120 -15.03 12.57 -1.75
CA ILE A 120 -16.01 12.36 -0.68
C ILE A 120 -16.99 13.52 -0.77
N SER A 121 -18.27 13.22 -0.80
CA SER A 121 -19.29 14.27 -0.74
C SER A 121 -19.24 14.99 0.61
N GLU A 122 -19.56 16.29 0.64
CA GLU A 122 -19.63 17.07 1.88
C GLU A 122 -20.53 16.42 2.95
N LYS A 123 -21.62 15.75 2.52
CA LYS A 123 -22.48 14.98 3.42
C LYS A 123 -21.77 13.78 4.05
N GLU A 124 -21.01 13.01 3.26
CA GLU A 124 -20.24 11.86 3.77
C GLU A 124 -19.13 12.32 4.70
N LYS A 125 -18.49 13.45 4.41
CA LYS A 125 -17.46 14.05 5.24
C LYS A 125 -18.03 14.51 6.58
N ALA A 126 -19.14 15.24 6.58
CA ALA A 126 -19.84 15.69 7.78
C ALA A 126 -20.26 14.50 8.68
N ILE A 127 -20.74 13.40 8.07
CA ILE A 127 -21.08 12.18 8.82
C ILE A 127 -19.80 11.56 9.44
N LEU A 128 -18.69 11.48 8.73
CA LEU A 128 -17.44 10.93 9.24
C LEU A 128 -16.88 11.77 10.40
N GLU A 129 -16.91 13.08 10.29
CA GLU A 129 -16.51 14.00 11.37
C GLU A 129 -17.40 13.87 12.61
N SER A 130 -18.71 13.80 12.41
CA SER A 130 -19.68 13.64 13.52
C SER A 130 -19.51 12.29 14.24
N VAL A 131 -19.24 11.23 13.50
CA VAL A 131 -19.13 9.87 14.06
C VAL A 131 -17.78 9.63 14.74
N ALA A 132 -16.72 10.32 14.35
CA ALA A 132 -15.39 10.11 14.92
C ALA A 132 -15.37 10.26 16.45
N ASN A 133 -16.10 11.26 16.98
CA ASN A 133 -16.21 11.52 18.42
C ASN A 133 -17.05 10.47 19.15
N ILE A 134 -18.02 9.86 18.47
CA ILE A 134 -18.93 8.87 19.06
C ILE A 134 -18.31 7.48 19.07
N LEU A 135 -17.48 7.16 18.07
CA LEU A 135 -16.83 5.86 17.95
C LEU A 135 -15.65 5.66 18.93
N ALA A 136 -15.18 6.70 19.59
CA ALA A 136 -14.11 6.64 20.59
C ALA A 136 -14.66 7.06 21.98
N PRO A 137 -15.59 6.30 22.58
CA PRO A 137 -16.07 6.63 23.93
C PRO A 137 -14.95 6.40 24.95
N ASP A 138 -14.82 7.32 25.90
CA ASP A 138 -13.86 7.22 26.99
C ASP A 138 -14.11 5.94 27.81
N GLY A 139 -13.33 4.89 27.56
CA GLY A 139 -13.36 3.61 28.28
C GLY A 139 -14.59 2.73 28.05
N GLY A 140 -15.44 3.06 27.09
CA GLY A 140 -16.67 2.32 26.79
C GLY A 140 -16.58 1.37 25.59
N THR A 141 -17.56 0.51 25.45
CA THR A 141 -17.73 -0.31 24.25
C THR A 141 -18.20 0.54 23.08
N PRO A 142 -17.58 0.47 21.89
CA PRO A 142 -18.02 1.23 20.72
C PRO A 142 -19.51 0.97 20.43
N PRO A 143 -20.27 2.00 20.09
CA PRO A 143 -21.70 1.85 19.81
C PRO A 143 -21.94 0.95 18.61
N SER A 144 -23.10 0.31 18.54
CA SER A 144 -23.53 -0.37 17.34
C SER A 144 -23.86 0.64 16.22
N LEU A 145 -23.89 0.17 14.97
CA LEU A 145 -24.21 1.02 13.82
C LEU A 145 -25.54 1.77 13.98
N HIS A 146 -26.56 1.10 14.54
CA HIS A 146 -27.87 1.71 14.80
C HIS A 146 -27.82 2.79 15.88
N GLN A 147 -27.11 2.52 16.98
CA GLN A 147 -26.94 3.50 18.06
C GLN A 147 -26.19 4.74 17.58
N ALA A 148 -25.10 4.54 16.81
CA ALA A 148 -24.35 5.65 16.25
C ALA A 148 -25.19 6.47 15.26
N ALA A 149 -25.98 5.84 14.39
CA ALA A 149 -26.87 6.53 13.48
C ALA A 149 -27.93 7.37 14.20
N GLN A 150 -28.50 6.84 15.29
CA GLN A 150 -29.45 7.54 16.11
C GLN A 150 -28.83 8.76 16.83
N GLN A 151 -27.59 8.61 17.34
CA GLN A 151 -26.90 9.69 18.05
C GLN A 151 -26.54 10.87 17.13
N ILE A 152 -26.19 10.60 15.87
CA ILE A 152 -25.89 11.65 14.88
C ILE A 152 -27.11 12.13 14.11
N GLY A 153 -28.27 11.50 14.30
CA GLY A 153 -29.50 11.89 13.58
C GLY A 153 -29.46 11.60 12.08
N THR A 154 -28.79 10.52 11.65
CA THR A 154 -28.67 10.15 10.25
C THR A 154 -29.25 8.77 9.98
N GLU A 155 -29.54 8.47 8.72
CA GLU A 155 -29.98 7.14 8.32
C GLU A 155 -28.84 6.11 8.43
N VAL A 156 -29.16 4.91 8.90
CA VAL A 156 -28.20 3.79 9.04
C VAL A 156 -27.48 3.49 7.73
N SER A 157 -28.21 3.54 6.61
CA SER A 157 -27.65 3.32 5.26
C SER A 157 -26.63 4.38 4.84
N ALA A 158 -26.86 5.63 5.21
CA ALA A 158 -25.96 6.75 4.92
C ALA A 158 -24.70 6.65 5.79
N LEU A 159 -24.86 6.34 7.08
CA LEU A 159 -23.75 6.10 8.00
C LEU A 159 -22.90 4.91 7.53
N GLU A 160 -23.50 3.78 7.16
CA GLU A 160 -22.77 2.61 6.67
C GLU A 160 -21.91 2.93 5.43
N LYS A 161 -22.44 3.72 4.50
CA LYS A 161 -21.71 4.19 3.31
C LYS A 161 -20.51 5.06 3.71
N ALA A 162 -20.72 6.01 4.61
CA ALA A 162 -19.65 6.88 5.11
C ALA A 162 -18.57 6.07 5.86
N LEU A 163 -18.95 5.15 6.73
CA LEU A 163 -18.01 4.28 7.45
C LEU A 163 -17.20 3.39 6.51
N LYS A 164 -17.82 2.85 5.44
CA LYS A 164 -17.09 2.11 4.40
C LYS A 164 -16.05 2.98 3.69
N ILE A 165 -16.31 4.27 3.52
CA ILE A 165 -15.32 5.23 3.00
C ILE A 165 -14.23 5.46 4.06
N GLY A 166 -14.58 5.69 5.31
CA GLY A 166 -13.62 5.86 6.41
C GLY A 166 -12.68 4.65 6.60
N ILE A 167 -13.23 3.42 6.46
CA ILE A 167 -12.38 2.20 6.44
C ILE A 167 -11.42 2.23 5.25
N LYS A 168 -11.91 2.64 4.09
CA LYS A 168 -11.09 2.75 2.90
C LYS A 168 -9.98 3.80 3.06
N LEU A 169 -10.23 4.90 3.72
CA LEU A 169 -9.24 5.93 4.04
C LEU A 169 -8.22 5.47 5.08
N GLY A 170 -8.54 4.43 5.84
CA GLY A 170 -7.73 3.96 6.95
C GLY A 170 -8.00 4.71 8.27
N ASP A 171 -8.99 5.61 8.29
CA ASP A 171 -9.37 6.39 9.47
C ASP A 171 -10.19 5.58 10.46
N ILE A 172 -10.88 4.56 9.98
CA ILE A 172 -11.80 3.70 10.73
C ILE A 172 -11.44 2.24 10.54
N ILE A 173 -11.54 1.45 11.60
CA ILE A 173 -11.32 0.01 11.60
C ILE A 173 -12.61 -0.70 12.04
N LEU A 174 -12.96 -1.78 11.33
CA LEU A 174 -14.03 -2.68 11.72
C LEU A 174 -13.46 -3.72 12.70
N VAL A 175 -13.84 -3.65 13.96
CA VAL A 175 -13.31 -4.53 15.03
C VAL A 175 -14.24 -5.70 15.37
N GLY A 176 -15.47 -5.72 14.82
CA GLY A 176 -16.43 -6.78 15.06
C GLY A 176 -17.69 -6.62 14.21
N LYS A 177 -18.68 -7.48 14.40
CA LYS A 177 -19.93 -7.40 13.65
C LYS A 177 -20.61 -6.04 13.91
N ASN A 178 -20.61 -5.17 12.89
CA ASN A 178 -21.18 -3.81 12.93
C ASN A 178 -20.62 -2.90 14.04
N ARG A 179 -19.35 -3.10 14.44
CA ARG A 179 -18.65 -2.24 15.40
C ARG A 179 -17.42 -1.64 14.75
N TYR A 180 -17.33 -0.34 14.82
CA TYR A 180 -16.32 0.47 14.17
C TYR A 180 -15.59 1.30 15.24
N VAL A 181 -14.30 1.50 15.03
CA VAL A 181 -13.46 2.35 15.89
C VAL A 181 -12.54 3.20 15.04
N PRO A 182 -12.16 4.39 15.49
CA PRO A 182 -11.11 5.18 14.84
C PRO A 182 -9.77 4.42 14.87
N SER A 183 -9.00 4.51 13.80
CA SER A 183 -7.71 3.82 13.69
C SER A 183 -6.69 4.31 14.73
N ASN A 184 -6.70 5.61 15.06
CA ASN A 184 -5.85 6.21 16.09
C ASN A 184 -6.09 5.59 17.48
N LEU A 185 -7.33 5.22 17.81
CA LEU A 185 -7.65 4.53 19.06
C LEU A 185 -6.96 3.16 19.14
N VAL A 186 -7.02 2.39 18.07
CA VAL A 186 -6.38 1.07 18.00
C VAL A 186 -4.85 1.19 18.08
N ILE A 187 -4.27 2.20 17.42
CA ILE A 187 -2.83 2.48 17.48
C ILE A 187 -2.42 2.84 18.91
N ASN A 188 -3.18 3.72 19.58
CA ASN A 188 -2.90 4.13 20.96
C ASN A 188 -3.04 2.95 21.94
N LEU A 189 -4.06 2.11 21.76
CA LEU A 189 -4.23 0.90 22.57
C LEU A 189 -3.08 -0.09 22.36
N LYS A 190 -2.61 -0.27 21.12
CA LYS A 190 -1.46 -1.12 20.81
C LYS A 190 -0.19 -0.61 21.51
N ILE A 191 0.10 0.70 21.41
CA ILE A 191 1.25 1.32 22.07
C ILE A 191 1.16 1.16 23.60
N SER A 192 -0.03 1.33 24.17
CA SER A 192 -0.27 1.17 25.60
C SER A 192 -0.08 -0.28 26.05
N ALA A 193 -0.58 -1.24 25.25
CA ALA A 193 -0.42 -2.66 25.50
C ALA A 193 1.06 -3.10 25.43
N GLU A 194 1.80 -2.61 24.43
CA GLU A 194 3.24 -2.88 24.32
C GLU A 194 4.03 -2.32 25.50
N LYS A 195 3.69 -1.12 25.99
CA LYS A 195 4.30 -0.54 27.19
C LYS A 195 4.00 -1.34 28.46
N LEU A 196 2.79 -1.88 28.60
CA LEU A 196 2.41 -2.71 29.72
C LEU A 196 3.10 -4.08 29.64
N ALA A 197 3.14 -4.72 28.47
CA ALA A 197 3.84 -5.97 28.25
C ALA A 197 5.34 -5.86 28.55
N PHE A 198 5.96 -4.72 28.23
CA PHE A 198 7.36 -4.48 28.57
C PHE A 198 7.62 -4.31 30.06
N LYS A 199 6.60 -3.90 30.84
CA LYS A 199 6.69 -3.76 32.30
C LYS A 199 6.43 -5.07 33.03
N SER A 200 5.75 -6.03 32.43
CA SER A 200 5.48 -7.33 33.05
C SER A 200 6.63 -8.29 32.72
N ALA A 201 7.16 -8.95 33.77
CA ALA A 201 8.34 -9.82 33.64
C ALA A 201 8.12 -11.04 32.74
N ASP A 202 6.87 -11.42 32.54
CA ASP A 202 6.41 -12.56 31.73
C ASP A 202 5.77 -12.15 30.39
N GLY A 203 5.66 -10.83 30.12
CA GLY A 203 5.06 -10.32 28.88
C GLY A 203 3.56 -10.56 28.75
N LEU A 204 2.91 -11.08 29.78
CA LEU A 204 1.47 -11.32 29.82
C LEU A 204 0.75 -10.21 30.59
N PHE A 205 -0.47 -9.89 30.17
CA PHE A 205 -1.35 -8.96 30.88
C PHE A 205 -2.14 -9.73 31.94
N SER A 206 -2.14 -9.23 33.13
CA SER A 206 -3.03 -9.70 34.22
C SER A 206 -4.37 -8.97 34.16
#